data_9994ded54ef37ca3664c24b2d746b7d9
#
_entry.id   9994ded54ef37ca3664c24b2d746b7d9
#
_cell.length_a   1.000
_cell.length_b   1.000
_cell.length_c   1.000
_cell.angle_alpha   90.00
_cell.angle_beta   90.00
_cell.angle_gamma   90.00
#
_symmetry.space_group_name_H-M   'P 1'
#
loop_
_entity.id
_entity.type
_entity.pdbx_description
1 polymer ?
#
loop_
_entity_poly.entity_id
_entity_poly.type
_entity_poly.pdbx_seq_one_letter_code
_entity_poly.pdbx_strand_id
1 'polypeptide(L)'
;FNTLNSISTLVLLKQSETANAMLTRLSSFLRHTLVTQPGGKVTVAQEMETLQLYLGIEQMRFEERLRSDFRVEPDAAKAQLPAMLLQPLVENAIKYGVSPQEEGAEIAIVAQVVGPRLRVTVSDTGPGMTMNNIEAGLPAVRPTHARRDSTGVGLANIRDRLAQAYGEEHRFEIRSPESGGFSVLIELPFETEESAALSEATAEPAQAAPPKKPSAPSAVVTSTLPPKAHQTT
;
A
#
# COMPACT_ATOMS: atom_id res chain seq x y z
N PHE A 1 15.81 -9.90 2.63
CA PHE A 1 16.96 -10.79 2.37
C PHE A 1 18.20 -10.02 1.92
N ASN A 2 18.10 -9.03 1.04
CA ASN A 2 19.25 -8.25 0.57
C ASN A 2 19.97 -7.52 1.72
N THR A 3 19.23 -6.90 2.61
CA THR A 3 19.77 -6.22 3.80
C THR A 3 20.51 -7.19 4.72
N LEU A 4 19.94 -8.37 4.97
CA LEU A 4 20.60 -9.41 5.79
C LEU A 4 21.89 -9.93 5.15
N ASN A 5 21.91 -10.10 3.83
CA ASN A 5 23.10 -10.48 3.08
C ASN A 5 24.19 -9.39 3.18
N SER A 6 23.79 -8.10 3.10
CA SER A 6 24.73 -6.99 3.28
C SER A 6 25.32 -6.97 4.69
N ILE A 7 24.51 -7.18 5.72
CA ILE A 7 24.99 -7.29 7.11
C ILE A 7 25.97 -8.46 7.27
N SER A 8 25.64 -9.63 6.69
CA SER A 8 26.53 -10.79 6.71
C SER A 8 27.88 -10.49 6.06
N THR A 9 27.87 -9.80 4.91
CA THR A 9 29.08 -9.37 4.21
C THR A 9 29.92 -8.43 5.05
N LEU A 10 29.27 -7.42 5.69
CA LEU A 10 29.96 -6.48 6.58
C LEU A 10 30.63 -7.19 7.76
N VAL A 11 29.98 -8.20 8.33
CA VAL A 11 30.56 -9.04 9.42
C VAL A 11 31.78 -9.81 8.91
N LEU A 12 31.71 -10.43 7.72
CA LEU A 12 32.84 -11.14 7.12
C LEU A 12 34.03 -10.21 6.83
N LEU A 13 33.75 -8.98 6.44
CA LEU A 13 34.75 -7.93 6.21
C LEU A 13 35.26 -7.30 7.51
N LYS A 14 34.83 -7.76 8.69
CA LYS A 14 35.17 -7.24 10.02
C LYS A 14 34.75 -5.77 10.23
N GLN A 15 33.75 -5.28 9.50
CA GLN A 15 33.16 -3.96 9.64
C GLN A 15 32.02 -4.00 10.66
N SER A 16 32.33 -4.35 11.91
CA SER A 16 31.35 -4.64 12.95
C SER A 16 30.51 -3.41 13.33
N GLU A 17 31.08 -2.21 13.31
CA GLU A 17 30.34 -0.96 13.61
C GLU A 17 29.26 -0.68 12.56
N THR A 18 29.62 -0.78 11.27
CA THR A 18 28.68 -0.59 10.15
C THR A 18 27.58 -1.66 10.16
N ALA A 19 27.96 -2.93 10.41
CA ALA A 19 27.01 -4.03 10.54
C ALA A 19 26.00 -3.77 11.67
N ASN A 20 26.47 -3.31 12.84
CA ASN A 20 25.63 -3.01 13.98
C ASN A 20 24.71 -1.81 13.72
N ALA A 21 25.22 -0.76 13.07
CA ALA A 21 24.41 0.38 12.65
C ALA A 21 23.28 -0.04 11.67
N MET A 22 23.57 -0.93 10.71
CA MET A 22 22.58 -1.46 9.78
C MET A 22 21.52 -2.33 10.49
N LEU A 23 21.92 -3.16 11.45
CA LEU A 23 21.01 -3.95 12.30
C LEU A 23 20.08 -3.05 13.12
N THR A 24 20.61 -1.97 13.70
CA THR A 24 19.82 -1.00 14.47
C THR A 24 18.75 -0.33 13.60
N ARG A 25 19.11 0.11 12.38
CA ARG A 25 18.18 0.69 11.43
C ARG A 25 17.12 -0.32 10.97
N LEU A 26 17.51 -1.55 10.67
CA LEU A 26 16.60 -2.63 10.31
C LEU A 26 15.60 -2.93 11.44
N SER A 27 16.08 -2.98 12.68
CA SER A 27 15.22 -3.19 13.87
C SER A 27 14.21 -2.06 14.04
N SER A 28 14.61 -0.81 13.80
CA SER A 28 13.72 0.36 13.86
C SER A 28 12.66 0.30 12.77
N PHE A 29 13.04 0.00 11.53
CA PHE A 29 12.13 -0.20 10.40
C PHE A 29 11.11 -1.31 10.68
N LEU A 30 11.56 -2.49 11.12
CA LEU A 30 10.68 -3.61 11.44
C LEU A 30 9.70 -3.28 12.57
N ARG A 31 10.17 -2.59 13.62
CA ARG A 31 9.30 -2.16 14.72
C ARG A 31 8.24 -1.20 14.22
N HIS A 32 8.60 -0.26 13.36
CA HIS A 32 7.66 0.72 12.79
C HIS A 32 6.61 0.02 11.92
N THR A 33 7.01 -0.89 11.04
CA THR A 33 6.10 -1.60 10.14
C THR A 33 5.19 -2.62 10.85
N LEU A 34 5.65 -3.24 11.94
CA LEU A 34 4.85 -4.21 12.71
C LEU A 34 3.73 -3.55 13.55
N VAL A 35 3.85 -2.27 13.89
CA VAL A 35 2.80 -1.52 14.60
C VAL A 35 1.68 -1.10 13.65
N THR A 36 1.99 -0.94 12.37
CA THR A 36 1.02 -0.54 11.35
C THR A 36 0.09 -1.71 11.02
N GLN A 37 -1.22 -1.52 11.23
CA GLN A 37 -2.21 -2.58 10.93
C GLN A 37 -2.27 -2.85 9.43
N PRO A 38 -2.16 -4.11 8.99
CA PRO A 38 -2.33 -4.47 7.60
C PRO A 38 -3.74 -4.09 7.09
N GLY A 39 -3.80 -3.34 5.99
CA GLY A 39 -5.06 -2.92 5.36
C GLY A 39 -5.68 -1.65 5.94
N GLY A 40 -5.09 -1.05 6.98
CA GLY A 40 -5.49 0.26 7.50
C GLY A 40 -5.04 1.42 6.61
N LYS A 41 -5.59 2.62 6.89
CA LYS A 41 -5.07 3.88 6.34
C LYS A 41 -4.04 4.47 7.30
N VAL A 42 -3.05 5.13 6.75
CA VAL A 42 -2.03 5.91 7.49
C VAL A 42 -1.94 7.30 6.88
N THR A 43 -1.40 8.26 7.61
CA THR A 43 -1.12 9.58 7.03
C THR A 43 0.07 9.51 6.06
N VAL A 44 0.11 10.42 5.10
CA VAL A 44 1.27 10.58 4.21
C VAL A 44 2.54 10.78 5.04
N ALA A 45 2.48 11.55 6.14
CA ALA A 45 3.60 11.75 7.04
C ALA A 45 4.15 10.42 7.59
N GLN A 46 3.27 9.52 8.07
CA GLN A 46 3.67 8.21 8.58
C GLN A 46 4.26 7.29 7.50
N GLU A 47 3.67 7.32 6.30
CA GLU A 47 4.22 6.56 5.16
C GLU A 47 5.62 7.09 4.77
N MET A 48 5.82 8.43 4.75
CA MET A 48 7.13 9.04 4.49
C MET A 48 8.17 8.67 5.54
N GLU A 49 7.80 8.66 6.83
CA GLU A 49 8.68 8.21 7.90
C GLU A 49 9.14 6.76 7.69
N THR A 50 8.20 5.88 7.34
CA THR A 50 8.51 4.47 7.02
C THR A 50 9.47 4.36 5.83
N LEU A 51 9.24 5.15 4.76
CA LEU A 51 10.10 5.17 3.58
C LEU A 51 11.49 5.73 3.88
N GLN A 52 11.60 6.75 4.73
CA GLN A 52 12.89 7.29 5.17
C GLN A 52 13.70 6.24 5.96
N LEU A 53 13.05 5.48 6.84
CA LEU A 53 13.70 4.37 7.56
C LEU A 53 14.21 3.31 6.58
N TYR A 54 13.40 2.93 5.60
CA TYR A 54 13.76 1.96 4.58
C TYR A 54 14.92 2.45 3.69
N LEU A 55 14.80 3.67 3.15
CA LEU A 55 15.85 4.27 2.31
C LEU A 55 17.16 4.47 3.10
N GLY A 56 17.07 4.77 4.40
CA GLY A 56 18.26 4.86 5.26
C GLY A 56 19.01 3.53 5.40
N ILE A 57 18.33 2.38 5.30
CA ILE A 57 18.97 1.06 5.25
C ILE A 57 19.62 0.84 3.88
N GLU A 58 18.89 1.10 2.81
CA GLU A 58 19.38 0.90 1.44
C GLU A 58 20.55 1.85 1.12
N GLN A 59 20.55 3.06 1.68
CA GLN A 59 21.66 4.02 1.53
C GLN A 59 22.97 3.49 2.12
N MET A 60 22.92 2.69 3.21
CA MET A 60 24.14 2.04 3.72
C MET A 60 24.70 0.98 2.75
N ARG A 61 23.87 0.46 1.83
CA ARG A 61 24.26 -0.53 0.83
C ARG A 61 24.74 0.10 -0.48
N PHE A 62 24.09 1.17 -0.89
CA PHE A 62 24.37 1.85 -2.16
C PHE A 62 25.23 3.10 -2.00
N GLU A 63 25.42 3.57 -0.76
CA GLU A 63 26.22 4.75 -0.43
C GLU A 63 25.78 5.98 -1.24
N GLU A 64 26.70 6.66 -1.91
CA GLU A 64 26.44 7.84 -2.73
C GLU A 64 25.62 7.55 -4.00
N ARG A 65 25.49 6.29 -4.39
CA ARG A 65 24.72 5.85 -5.55
C ARG A 65 23.21 5.99 -5.32
N LEU A 66 22.73 5.98 -4.08
CA LEU A 66 21.35 6.24 -3.74
C LEU A 66 21.19 7.64 -3.18
N ARG A 67 20.53 8.49 -3.93
CA ARG A 67 20.10 9.82 -3.48
C ARG A 67 18.59 9.82 -3.34
N SER A 68 18.08 10.49 -2.31
CA SER A 68 16.63 10.58 -2.08
C SER A 68 16.20 12.00 -1.75
N ASP A 69 15.09 12.44 -2.31
CA ASP A 69 14.48 13.73 -2.12
C ASP A 69 13.00 13.60 -1.74
N PHE A 70 12.61 14.19 -0.61
CA PHE A 70 11.25 14.17 -0.09
C PHE A 70 10.67 15.59 -0.08
N ARG A 71 9.63 15.82 -0.86
CA ARG A 71 8.89 17.09 -0.92
C ARG A 71 7.44 16.85 -0.56
N VAL A 72 7.10 17.15 0.67
CA VAL A 72 5.73 16.94 1.19
C VAL A 72 5.17 18.27 1.65
N GLU A 73 4.07 18.69 1.01
CA GLU A 73 3.34 19.88 1.46
C GLU A 73 2.70 19.63 2.85
N PRO A 74 2.63 20.65 3.72
CA PRO A 74 2.11 20.48 5.08
C PRO A 74 0.68 19.92 5.14
N ASP A 75 -0.19 20.30 4.21
CA ASP A 75 -1.55 19.77 4.15
C ASP A 75 -1.58 18.34 3.58
N ALA A 76 -0.75 18.04 2.59
CA ALA A 76 -0.61 16.68 2.07
C ALA A 76 -0.10 15.69 3.13
N ALA A 77 0.73 16.15 4.07
CA ALA A 77 1.24 15.32 5.15
C ALA A 77 0.15 14.71 6.03
N LYS A 78 -1.00 15.40 6.18
CA LYS A 78 -2.15 14.97 6.98
C LYS A 78 -3.11 14.04 6.24
N ALA A 79 -2.99 13.97 4.91
CA ALA A 79 -3.86 13.16 4.07
C ALA A 79 -3.67 11.67 4.35
N GLN A 80 -4.75 10.91 4.28
CA GLN A 80 -4.74 9.47 4.47
C GLN A 80 -4.59 8.71 3.16
N LEU A 81 -3.82 7.63 3.21
CA LEU A 81 -3.66 6.67 2.12
C LEU A 81 -3.54 5.25 2.69
N PRO A 82 -3.76 4.20 1.89
CA PRO A 82 -3.55 2.82 2.34
C PRO A 82 -2.11 2.59 2.80
N ALA A 83 -1.93 2.02 3.99
CA ALA A 83 -0.61 1.73 4.55
C ALA A 83 0.26 0.91 3.59
N MET A 84 1.54 1.21 3.51
CA MET A 84 2.53 0.54 2.64
C MET A 84 2.15 0.60 1.15
N LEU A 85 1.51 1.70 0.71
CA LEU A 85 1.15 1.91 -0.70
C LEU A 85 2.36 2.31 -1.55
N LEU A 86 3.21 3.17 -1.01
CA LEU A 86 4.35 3.74 -1.74
C LEU A 86 5.63 2.89 -1.63
N GLN A 87 5.74 2.05 -0.60
CA GLN A 87 6.92 1.22 -0.39
C GLN A 87 7.28 0.36 -1.61
N PRO A 88 6.34 -0.38 -2.26
CA PRO A 88 6.69 -1.17 -3.45
C PRO A 88 7.18 -0.31 -4.63
N LEU A 89 6.77 0.97 -4.72
CA LEU A 89 7.27 1.89 -5.74
C LEU A 89 8.73 2.27 -5.49
N VAL A 90 9.07 2.56 -4.23
CA VAL A 90 10.44 2.86 -3.82
C VAL A 90 11.34 1.62 -3.97
N GLU A 91 10.86 0.43 -3.62
CA GLU A 91 11.56 -0.83 -3.86
C GLU A 91 11.86 -1.05 -5.35
N ASN A 92 10.89 -0.76 -6.23
CA ASN A 92 11.08 -0.82 -7.68
C ASN A 92 12.11 0.22 -8.15
N ALA A 93 12.04 1.45 -7.68
CA ALA A 93 13.00 2.51 -8.00
C ALA A 93 14.44 2.12 -7.61
N ILE A 94 14.65 1.51 -6.44
CA ILE A 94 15.95 0.98 -6.04
C ILE A 94 16.40 -0.16 -6.96
N LYS A 95 15.51 -1.13 -7.20
CA LYS A 95 15.84 -2.34 -7.94
C LYS A 95 16.17 -2.06 -9.41
N TYR A 96 15.43 -1.17 -10.03
CA TYR A 96 15.49 -0.92 -11.48
C TYR A 96 16.09 0.43 -11.85
N GLY A 97 16.00 1.42 -10.96
CA GLY A 97 16.61 2.74 -11.13
C GLY A 97 18.04 2.80 -10.61
N VAL A 98 18.26 2.45 -9.34
CA VAL A 98 19.55 2.63 -8.67
C VAL A 98 20.51 1.46 -8.93
N SER A 99 20.04 0.22 -8.72
CA SER A 99 20.87 -0.99 -8.72
C SER A 99 21.65 -1.21 -10.02
N PRO A 100 21.08 -1.01 -11.23
CA PRO A 100 21.78 -1.24 -12.49
C PRO A 100 22.74 -0.12 -12.89
N GLN A 101 22.70 1.06 -12.25
CA GLN A 101 23.49 2.24 -12.61
C GLN A 101 24.75 2.32 -11.74
N GLU A 102 25.92 2.41 -12.33
CA GLU A 102 27.19 2.62 -11.60
C GLU A 102 27.23 3.98 -10.89
N GLU A 103 26.70 5.02 -11.54
CA GLU A 103 26.57 6.37 -10.98
C GLU A 103 25.39 6.51 -10.01
N GLY A 104 24.57 5.44 -9.90
CA GLY A 104 23.37 5.42 -9.09
C GLY A 104 22.23 6.26 -9.68
N ALA A 105 21.23 6.52 -8.88
CA ALA A 105 20.08 7.34 -9.26
C ALA A 105 19.53 8.10 -8.06
N GLU A 106 18.73 9.11 -8.35
CA GLU A 106 17.94 9.85 -7.38
C GLU A 106 16.50 9.31 -7.37
N ILE A 107 15.95 9.13 -6.17
CA ILE A 107 14.55 8.81 -5.96
C ILE A 107 13.87 10.03 -5.35
N ALA A 108 12.90 10.61 -6.05
CA ALA A 108 12.12 11.73 -5.56
C ALA A 108 10.69 11.29 -5.20
N ILE A 109 10.21 11.71 -4.03
CA ILE A 109 8.86 11.47 -3.56
C ILE A 109 8.23 12.83 -3.28
N VAL A 110 7.18 13.16 -4.04
CA VAL A 110 6.48 14.44 -3.95
C VAL A 110 5.03 14.18 -3.57
N ALA A 111 4.55 14.84 -2.51
CA ALA A 111 3.16 14.78 -2.10
C ALA A 111 2.59 16.19 -1.97
N GLN A 112 1.46 16.44 -2.62
CA GLN A 112 0.80 17.75 -2.66
C GLN A 112 -0.71 17.63 -2.72
N VAL A 113 -1.43 18.67 -2.30
CA VAL A 113 -2.88 18.75 -2.42
C VAL A 113 -3.22 19.56 -3.67
N VAL A 114 -3.98 18.97 -4.58
CA VAL A 114 -4.41 19.62 -5.83
C VAL A 114 -5.95 19.62 -5.88
N GLY A 115 -6.55 20.75 -5.54
CA GLY A 115 -8.00 20.84 -5.36
C GLY A 115 -8.49 19.85 -4.29
N PRO A 116 -9.49 19.02 -4.57
CA PRO A 116 -10.00 18.03 -3.62
C PRO A 116 -9.19 16.71 -3.61
N ARG A 117 -7.97 16.70 -4.15
CA ARG A 117 -7.20 15.48 -4.34
C ARG A 117 -5.83 15.55 -3.69
N LEU A 118 -5.41 14.45 -3.07
CA LEU A 118 -4.04 14.15 -2.75
C LEU A 118 -3.36 13.63 -4.01
N ARG A 119 -2.25 14.25 -4.40
CA ARG A 119 -1.38 13.78 -5.48
C ARG A 119 -0.05 13.37 -4.90
N VAL A 120 0.34 12.11 -5.14
CA VAL A 120 1.67 11.59 -4.78
C VAL A 120 2.38 11.12 -6.03
N THR A 121 3.63 11.53 -6.19
CA THR A 121 4.51 11.11 -7.28
C THR A 121 5.76 10.47 -6.70
N VAL A 122 6.08 9.26 -7.14
CA VAL A 122 7.36 8.59 -6.87
C VAL A 122 8.08 8.48 -8.19
N SER A 123 9.29 8.99 -8.27
CA SER A 123 10.10 8.99 -9.49
C SER A 123 11.55 8.63 -9.22
N ASP A 124 12.22 8.05 -10.21
CA ASP A 124 13.65 7.83 -10.20
C ASP A 124 14.31 8.36 -11.49
N THR A 125 15.61 8.59 -11.44
CA THR A 125 16.43 9.03 -12.57
C THR A 125 17.19 7.87 -13.22
N GLY A 126 16.68 6.63 -13.04
CA GLY A 126 17.29 5.43 -13.60
C GLY A 126 17.11 5.29 -15.11
N PRO A 127 17.39 4.10 -15.68
CA PRO A 127 17.34 3.89 -17.13
C PRO A 127 15.91 3.92 -17.70
N GLY A 128 14.88 3.94 -16.85
CA GLY A 128 13.49 3.91 -17.29
C GLY A 128 13.02 2.55 -17.79
N MET A 129 11.85 2.54 -18.44
CA MET A 129 11.22 1.36 -19.03
C MET A 129 10.80 1.66 -20.47
N THR A 130 10.86 0.66 -21.36
CA THR A 130 10.26 0.77 -22.70
C THR A 130 8.73 0.63 -22.62
N MET A 131 7.99 1.22 -23.56
CA MET A 131 6.52 1.17 -23.58
C MET A 131 6.00 -0.28 -23.57
N ASN A 132 6.61 -1.18 -24.35
CA ASN A 132 6.24 -2.60 -24.35
C ASN A 132 6.41 -3.28 -23.00
N ASN A 133 7.37 -2.81 -22.20
CA ASN A 133 7.62 -3.33 -20.86
C ASN A 133 6.70 -2.67 -19.82
N ILE A 134 6.25 -1.44 -20.03
CA ILE A 134 5.26 -0.78 -19.17
C ILE A 134 3.91 -1.51 -19.26
N GLU A 135 3.44 -1.84 -20.45
CA GLU A 135 2.19 -2.59 -20.67
C GLU A 135 2.28 -4.01 -20.09
N ALA A 136 3.45 -4.66 -20.21
CA ALA A 136 3.71 -5.98 -19.64
C ALA A 136 4.11 -5.92 -18.14
N GLY A 137 4.29 -4.71 -17.56
CA GLY A 137 4.81 -4.52 -16.21
C GLY A 137 6.28 -4.96 -16.04
N LEU A 138 7.06 -5.01 -17.13
CA LEU A 138 8.44 -5.53 -17.13
C LEU A 138 9.46 -4.41 -17.38
N PRO A 139 10.64 -4.41 -16.70
CA PRO A 139 11.70 -3.42 -16.92
C PRO A 139 12.38 -3.57 -18.29
N ALA A 140 12.86 -2.43 -18.84
CA ALA A 140 13.53 -2.35 -20.14
C ALA A 140 14.83 -3.17 -20.23
N VAL A 141 15.57 -3.27 -19.13
CA VAL A 141 16.81 -4.05 -19.02
C VAL A 141 16.52 -5.29 -18.20
N ARG A 142 16.64 -6.46 -18.81
CA ARG A 142 16.64 -7.74 -18.08
C ARG A 142 17.97 -7.88 -17.35
N PRO A 143 18.00 -7.89 -16.03
CA PRO A 143 19.21 -8.35 -15.33
C PRO A 143 19.43 -9.79 -15.72
N THR A 144 20.64 -10.15 -16.15
CA THR A 144 21.03 -11.48 -16.67
C THR A 144 20.79 -12.64 -15.70
N HIS A 145 20.39 -12.38 -14.47
CA HIS A 145 20.13 -13.36 -13.41
C HIS A 145 18.87 -13.10 -12.57
N ALA A 146 17.94 -12.23 -13.00
CA ALA A 146 16.70 -12.03 -12.25
C ALA A 146 15.67 -13.11 -12.61
N ARG A 147 15.26 -13.88 -11.59
CA ARG A 147 14.06 -14.71 -11.63
C ARG A 147 12.87 -13.88 -12.13
N ARG A 148 11.95 -14.51 -12.86
CA ARG A 148 10.75 -13.93 -13.49
C ARG A 148 9.75 -13.24 -12.55
N ASP A 149 10.15 -12.93 -11.34
CA ASP A 149 9.25 -12.68 -10.22
C ASP A 149 9.40 -11.24 -9.75
N SER A 150 8.62 -10.28 -10.21
CA SER A 150 8.08 -9.29 -9.28
C SER A 150 7.70 -7.89 -9.80
N THR A 151 8.16 -7.40 -10.97
CA THR A 151 7.88 -5.99 -11.33
C THR A 151 6.43 -5.77 -11.76
N GLY A 152 5.89 -6.67 -12.56
CA GLY A 152 4.48 -6.61 -12.98
C GLY A 152 3.53 -6.86 -11.82
N VAL A 153 3.90 -7.75 -10.91
CA VAL A 153 3.09 -8.08 -9.73
C VAL A 153 3.00 -6.91 -8.75
N GLY A 154 4.11 -6.18 -8.51
CA GLY A 154 4.11 -5.05 -7.58
C GLY A 154 3.21 -3.88 -8.01
N LEU A 155 3.32 -3.46 -9.28
CA LEU A 155 2.49 -2.38 -9.82
C LEU A 155 1.02 -2.80 -9.98
N ALA A 156 0.76 -4.05 -10.39
CA ALA A 156 -0.58 -4.62 -10.47
C ALA A 156 -1.24 -4.64 -9.09
N ASN A 157 -0.54 -5.11 -8.05
CA ASN A 157 -1.05 -5.12 -6.68
C ASN A 157 -1.40 -3.72 -6.16
N ILE A 158 -0.60 -2.70 -6.50
CA ILE A 158 -0.91 -1.31 -6.13
C ILE A 158 -2.20 -0.86 -6.83
N ARG A 159 -2.33 -1.12 -8.14
CA ARG A 159 -3.54 -0.77 -8.91
C ARG A 159 -4.78 -1.45 -8.34
N ASP A 160 -4.69 -2.76 -8.04
CA ASP A 160 -5.79 -3.52 -7.47
C ASP A 160 -6.20 -2.99 -6.09
N ARG A 161 -5.23 -2.65 -5.24
CA ARG A 161 -5.48 -2.04 -3.92
C ARG A 161 -6.16 -0.68 -4.04
N LEU A 162 -5.72 0.14 -4.98
CA LEU A 162 -6.33 1.45 -5.24
C LEU A 162 -7.76 1.30 -5.77
N ALA A 163 -8.00 0.37 -6.71
CA ALA A 163 -9.32 0.08 -7.23
C ALA A 163 -10.25 -0.45 -6.12
N GLN A 164 -9.75 -1.29 -5.23
CA GLN A 164 -10.52 -1.80 -4.09
C GLN A 164 -10.86 -0.71 -3.06
N ALA A 165 -9.92 0.22 -2.79
CA ALA A 165 -10.11 1.24 -1.77
C ALA A 165 -10.89 2.46 -2.25
N TYR A 166 -10.77 2.83 -3.54
CA TYR A 166 -11.29 4.09 -4.08
C TYR A 166 -12.13 3.92 -5.36
N GLY A 167 -12.33 2.70 -5.87
CA GLY A 167 -13.10 2.47 -7.11
C GLY A 167 -12.58 3.33 -8.26
N GLU A 168 -13.49 4.09 -8.90
CA GLU A 168 -13.15 5.01 -10.00
C GLU A 168 -12.59 6.37 -9.51
N GLU A 169 -12.54 6.60 -8.21
CA GLU A 169 -12.09 7.88 -7.66
C GLU A 169 -10.56 8.00 -7.51
N HIS A 170 -9.81 7.02 -8.01
CA HIS A 170 -8.35 7.09 -8.05
C HIS A 170 -7.81 7.27 -9.48
N ARG A 171 -6.60 7.82 -9.56
CA ARG A 171 -5.80 7.82 -10.80
C ARG A 171 -4.46 7.17 -10.51
N PHE A 172 -4.06 6.27 -11.38
CA PHE A 172 -2.75 5.61 -11.34
C PHE A 172 -2.11 5.72 -12.73
N GLU A 173 -1.03 6.46 -12.84
CA GLU A 173 -0.37 6.75 -14.10
C GLU A 173 1.13 6.45 -14.01
N ILE A 174 1.64 5.76 -15.03
CA ILE A 174 3.05 5.42 -15.16
C ILE A 174 3.63 6.24 -16.31
N ARG A 175 4.79 6.85 -16.10
CA ARG A 175 5.54 7.58 -17.12
C ARG A 175 6.98 7.12 -17.13
N SER A 176 7.51 6.86 -18.33
CA SER A 176 8.92 6.56 -18.54
C SER A 176 9.34 7.21 -19.85
N PRO A 177 9.91 8.43 -19.79
CA PRO A 177 10.42 9.12 -20.97
C PRO A 177 11.57 8.34 -21.63
N GLU A 178 11.73 8.51 -22.94
CA GLU A 178 12.86 7.91 -23.69
C GLU A 178 14.24 8.42 -23.20
N SER A 179 14.26 9.62 -22.60
CA SER A 179 15.46 10.20 -21.99
C SER A 179 15.91 9.50 -20.70
N GLY A 180 15.18 8.49 -20.24
CA GLY A 180 15.38 7.80 -18.98
C GLY A 180 14.47 8.32 -17.86
N GLY A 181 14.55 7.66 -16.72
CA GLY A 181 13.69 7.88 -15.59
C GLY A 181 12.38 7.10 -15.65
N PHE A 182 11.84 6.85 -14.48
CA PHE A 182 10.54 6.21 -14.29
C PHE A 182 9.77 6.96 -13.24
N SER A 183 8.49 7.19 -13.45
CA SER A 183 7.64 7.84 -12.45
C SER A 183 6.26 7.21 -12.39
N VAL A 184 5.73 7.14 -11.18
CA VAL A 184 4.36 6.74 -10.90
C VAL A 184 3.65 7.90 -10.22
N LEU A 185 2.52 8.31 -10.80
CA LEU A 185 1.63 9.30 -10.22
C LEU A 185 0.38 8.60 -9.69
N ILE A 186 0.05 8.90 -8.45
CA ILE A 186 -1.17 8.45 -7.76
C ILE A 186 -1.96 9.68 -7.36
N GLU A 187 -3.25 9.73 -7.73
CA GLU A 187 -4.20 10.73 -7.21
C GLU A 187 -5.32 10.02 -6.49
N LEU A 188 -5.62 10.49 -5.28
CA LEU A 188 -6.66 9.97 -4.39
C LEU A 188 -7.56 11.11 -3.94
N PRO A 189 -8.79 10.86 -3.48
CA PRO A 189 -9.54 11.84 -2.71
C PRO A 189 -8.72 12.34 -1.52
N PHE A 190 -8.76 13.64 -1.26
CA PHE A 190 -8.10 14.21 -0.09
C PHE A 190 -8.95 13.92 1.16
N GLU A 191 -8.51 13.00 1.97
CA GLU A 191 -9.15 12.60 3.22
C GLU A 191 -8.18 12.79 4.38
N THR A 192 -8.65 13.32 5.49
CA THR A 192 -7.92 13.42 6.76
C THR A 192 -8.59 12.56 7.82
N GLU A 193 -7.92 12.29 8.93
CA GLU A 193 -8.54 11.56 10.06
C GLU A 193 -9.84 12.22 10.52
N GLU A 194 -9.87 13.55 10.57
CA GLU A 194 -11.08 14.31 10.97
C GLU A 194 -12.22 14.14 9.96
N SER A 195 -11.93 14.18 8.66
CA SER A 195 -12.94 14.00 7.62
C SER A 195 -13.46 12.57 7.54
N ALA A 196 -12.60 11.57 7.77
CA ALA A 196 -12.99 10.17 7.82
C ALA A 196 -13.90 9.88 9.02
N ALA A 197 -13.58 10.39 10.20
CA ALA A 197 -14.40 10.24 11.41
C ALA A 197 -15.79 10.89 11.26
N LEU A 198 -15.88 12.06 10.60
CA LEU A 198 -17.16 12.72 10.31
C LEU A 198 -18.01 11.91 9.32
N SER A 199 -17.39 11.29 8.32
CA SER A 199 -18.08 10.47 7.32
C SER A 199 -18.64 9.17 7.94
N GLU A 200 -17.89 8.53 8.84
CA GLU A 200 -18.34 7.35 9.57
C GLU A 200 -19.49 7.67 10.55
N ALA A 201 -19.41 8.79 11.26
CA ALA A 201 -20.46 9.25 12.18
C ALA A 201 -21.77 9.57 11.46
N THR A 202 -21.71 9.95 10.16
CA THR A 202 -22.91 10.27 9.34
C THR A 202 -23.49 9.02 8.68
N ALA A 203 -22.73 7.93 8.60
CA ALA A 203 -23.12 6.64 8.00
C ALA A 203 -23.73 5.63 9.00
N GLU A 204 -24.06 6.05 10.23
CA GLU A 204 -24.73 5.18 11.20
C GLU A 204 -26.09 4.78 10.66
N PRO A 205 -26.39 3.48 10.48
CA PRO A 205 -27.62 3.02 9.83
C PRO A 205 -28.81 3.40 10.69
N ALA A 206 -29.81 4.04 10.06
CA ALA A 206 -31.12 4.27 10.63
C ALA A 206 -31.58 2.99 11.34
N GLN A 207 -31.78 3.09 12.65
CA GLN A 207 -32.24 2.03 13.52
C GLN A 207 -33.38 1.25 12.86
N ALA A 208 -33.14 -0.04 12.65
CA ALA A 208 -34.18 -0.98 12.26
C ALA A 208 -35.31 -0.88 13.26
N ALA A 209 -36.51 -0.50 12.78
CA ALA A 209 -37.74 -0.50 13.57
C ALA A 209 -37.95 -1.89 14.22
N PRO A 210 -38.39 -1.96 15.49
CA PRO A 210 -38.56 -3.21 16.16
C PRO A 210 -39.62 -4.09 15.43
N PRO A 211 -39.42 -5.41 15.34
CA PRO A 211 -40.36 -6.29 14.64
C PRO A 211 -41.73 -6.24 15.33
N LYS A 212 -42.78 -5.94 14.56
CA LYS A 212 -44.17 -6.07 14.99
C LYS A 212 -44.40 -7.48 15.47
N LYS A 213 -44.84 -7.63 16.73
CA LYS A 213 -45.33 -8.90 17.30
C LYS A 213 -46.43 -9.48 16.40
N PRO A 214 -46.39 -10.78 16.09
CA PRO A 214 -47.52 -11.42 15.41
C PRO A 214 -48.72 -11.47 16.36
N SER A 215 -49.86 -10.92 15.89
CA SER A 215 -51.16 -11.05 16.55
C SER A 215 -51.57 -12.52 16.55
N ALA A 216 -51.96 -13.02 17.71
CA ALA A 216 -52.48 -14.39 17.92
C ALA A 216 -53.81 -14.60 17.13
N PRO A 217 -54.02 -15.75 16.51
CA PRO A 217 -55.29 -16.09 15.91
C PRO A 217 -56.32 -16.46 16.99
N SER A 218 -57.52 -15.85 16.89
CA SER A 218 -58.70 -16.16 17.69
C SER A 218 -59.12 -17.63 17.57
N ALA A 219 -59.33 -18.26 18.72
CA ALA A 219 -59.85 -19.56 18.82
C ALA A 219 -61.33 -19.59 18.36
N VAL A 220 -61.64 -20.41 17.36
CA VAL A 220 -63.04 -20.84 17.04
C VAL A 220 -63.28 -22.17 17.72
N VAL A 221 -64.13 -22.15 18.70
CA VAL A 221 -64.72 -23.32 19.35
C VAL A 221 -65.78 -23.90 18.45
N THR A 222 -65.62 -25.11 17.96
CA THR A 222 -66.74 -25.92 17.44
C THR A 222 -66.72 -27.27 18.13
N SER A 223 -67.75 -27.39 18.94
CA SER A 223 -68.30 -28.63 19.59
C SER A 223 -68.87 -29.51 18.54
N THR A 224 -68.53 -30.81 18.51
CA THR A 224 -69.48 -31.93 18.17
C THR A 224 -68.98 -33.26 18.69
N LEU A 225 -69.91 -33.93 19.29
CA LEU A 225 -69.92 -35.27 19.98
C LEU A 225 -69.56 -36.45 19.05
N PRO A 226 -69.24 -37.60 19.67
CA PRO A 226 -68.84 -38.79 18.97
C PRO A 226 -70.01 -39.70 18.60
N PRO A 227 -69.87 -40.69 17.72
CA PRO A 227 -70.39 -41.96 17.99
C PRO A 227 -69.53 -43.21 17.69
N LYS A 228 -69.61 -44.11 18.65
CA LYS A 228 -69.79 -45.57 18.58
C LYS A 228 -68.75 -46.45 17.86
N ALA A 229 -68.33 -47.33 18.65
CA ALA A 229 -67.74 -48.63 18.40
C ALA A 229 -68.37 -49.46 17.31
N HIS A 230 -67.62 -50.26 16.59
CA HIS A 230 -67.94 -51.61 16.21
C HIS A 230 -66.72 -52.51 16.19
N GLN A 231 -66.88 -53.63 16.81
CA GLN A 231 -66.09 -54.84 16.98
C GLN A 231 -65.89 -55.59 15.69
N THR A 232 -64.98 -56.55 15.81
CA THR A 232 -64.82 -57.84 15.09
C THR A 232 -63.84 -57.77 13.93
N THR A 233 -62.86 -58.57 13.83
CA THR A 233 -62.57 -59.97 14.25
C THR A 233 -61.01 -60.04 14.39
#